data_35bb717ce7135d51fdb28de3feb8f989
#
_entry.id   35bb717ce7135d51fdb28de3feb8f989
#
_cell.length_a   1.000
_cell.length_b   1.000
_cell.length_c   1.000
_cell.angle_alpha   90.00
_cell.angle_beta   90.00
_cell.angle_gamma   90.00
#
_symmetry.space_group_name_H-M   'P 1'
#
loop_
_entity.id
_entity.type
_entity.pdbx_description
1 polymer ?
#
loop_
_entity_poly.entity_id
_entity_poly.type
_entity_poly.pdbx_seq_one_letter_code
_entity_poly.pdbx_strand_id
1 'polypeptide(L)'
;MRLPGMLRPTAERHFHSIFYLRHNARRQEHLATLGLDLGNKSVLEVGAGIGDHTQFFLDRGCKVLCTEPRGENLDVIRQRFGSNPNVTVDHLDLDGDLPAEAHQYDVVYCYGVLYHLSRPAEALAWMCDRAVDLLLLETCVSYSGEDEPFLVSERASSPSQAITGTGCRPSRVWVMNRLREKMPHVYVTATQPRHRQFPLDWRANGPIASTGLARAVFVASRAPLNLPTWSRSFRWCSAGAEAHM
;
A
#
# COMPACT_ATOMS: atom_id res chain seq x y z
N MET A 1 -15.88 -29.53 -10.84
CA MET A 1 -16.98 -29.65 -9.85
C MET A 1 -16.36 -29.86 -8.49
N ARG A 2 -16.26 -28.84 -7.62
CA ARG A 2 -15.70 -28.99 -6.26
C ARG A 2 -16.73 -29.65 -5.37
N LEU A 3 -16.32 -30.66 -4.60
CA LEU A 3 -17.17 -31.34 -3.64
C LEU A 3 -17.63 -30.36 -2.55
N PRO A 4 -18.90 -30.40 -2.11
CA PRO A 4 -19.38 -29.63 -0.98
C PRO A 4 -18.64 -30.08 0.29
N GLY A 5 -17.87 -29.18 0.93
CA GLY A 5 -17.12 -29.46 2.15
C GLY A 5 -15.62 -29.18 2.10
N MET A 6 -15.06 -28.79 0.95
CA MET A 6 -13.65 -28.37 0.89
C MET A 6 -13.48 -27.06 1.64
N LEU A 7 -12.72 -27.08 2.74
CA LEU A 7 -12.31 -25.87 3.45
C LEU A 7 -11.61 -24.93 2.46
N ARG A 8 -11.99 -23.64 2.46
CA ARG A 8 -11.28 -22.62 1.67
C ARG A 8 -9.80 -22.64 2.03
N PRO A 9 -8.91 -22.37 1.07
CA PRO A 9 -7.49 -22.19 1.34
C PRO A 9 -7.26 -21.27 2.54
N THR A 10 -6.19 -21.49 3.28
CA THR A 10 -5.86 -20.71 4.49
C THR A 10 -5.75 -19.22 4.19
N ALA A 11 -5.16 -18.85 3.02
CA ALA A 11 -5.06 -17.47 2.55
C ALA A 11 -6.45 -16.83 2.36
N GLU A 12 -7.35 -17.45 1.59
CA GLU A 12 -8.71 -16.91 1.40
C GLU A 12 -9.46 -16.72 2.73
N ARG A 13 -9.39 -17.68 3.65
CA ARG A 13 -10.05 -17.56 4.96
C ARG A 13 -9.50 -16.38 5.77
N HIS A 14 -8.20 -16.14 5.67
CA HIS A 14 -7.54 -15.06 6.37
C HIS A 14 -7.97 -13.70 5.80
N PHE A 15 -7.81 -13.49 4.50
CA PHE A 15 -8.12 -12.23 3.82
C PHE A 15 -9.64 -11.95 3.71
N HIS A 16 -10.49 -12.98 3.70
CA HIS A 16 -11.94 -12.83 3.73
C HIS A 16 -12.54 -12.87 5.15
N SER A 17 -11.72 -12.71 6.19
CA SER A 17 -12.26 -12.43 7.52
C SER A 17 -12.98 -11.09 7.55
N ILE A 18 -13.97 -10.95 8.44
CA ILE A 18 -14.74 -9.69 8.59
C ILE A 18 -13.81 -8.49 8.83
N PHE A 19 -12.70 -8.71 9.55
CA PHE A 19 -11.71 -7.66 9.80
C PHE A 19 -11.07 -7.17 8.50
N TYR A 20 -10.56 -8.07 7.66
CA TYR A 20 -9.89 -7.71 6.41
C TYR A 20 -10.87 -7.13 5.39
N LEU A 21 -12.05 -7.73 5.24
CA LEU A 21 -13.06 -7.21 4.31
C LEU A 21 -13.47 -5.77 4.64
N ARG A 22 -13.71 -5.46 5.94
CA ARG A 22 -13.99 -4.08 6.36
C ARG A 22 -12.81 -3.16 6.13
N HIS A 23 -11.61 -3.60 6.44
CA HIS A 23 -10.39 -2.81 6.29
C HIS A 23 -10.17 -2.45 4.81
N ASN A 24 -10.25 -3.43 3.92
CA ASN A 24 -10.07 -3.24 2.48
C ASN A 24 -11.18 -2.34 1.89
N ALA A 25 -12.44 -2.55 2.27
CA ALA A 25 -13.55 -1.69 1.83
C ALA A 25 -13.31 -0.21 2.21
N ARG A 26 -12.84 0.07 3.45
CA ARG A 26 -12.55 1.44 3.89
C ARG A 26 -11.36 2.08 3.18
N ARG A 27 -10.34 1.29 2.83
CA ARG A 27 -9.22 1.74 2.00
C ARG A 27 -9.68 2.13 0.60
N GLN A 28 -10.49 1.29 -0.05
CA GLN A 28 -11.00 1.54 -1.39
C GLN A 28 -11.97 2.73 -1.44
N GLU A 29 -12.88 2.86 -0.46
CA GLU A 29 -13.72 4.05 -0.29
C GLU A 29 -12.89 5.32 -0.22
N HIS A 30 -11.87 5.33 0.66
CA HIS A 30 -11.01 6.48 0.81
C HIS A 30 -10.26 6.80 -0.49
N LEU A 31 -9.67 5.80 -1.13
CA LEU A 31 -8.97 5.98 -2.41
C LEU A 31 -9.89 6.58 -3.48
N ALA A 32 -11.14 6.13 -3.56
CA ALA A 32 -12.13 6.67 -4.50
C ALA A 32 -12.46 8.15 -4.22
N THR A 33 -12.35 8.60 -2.96
CA THR A 33 -12.66 9.99 -2.58
C THR A 33 -11.50 10.96 -2.80
N LEU A 34 -10.30 10.47 -3.12
CA LEU A 34 -9.13 11.33 -3.30
C LEU A 34 -9.18 12.17 -4.58
N GLY A 35 -10.05 11.84 -5.53
CA GLY A 35 -10.20 12.59 -6.79
C GLY A 35 -9.02 12.42 -7.76
N LEU A 36 -8.23 11.36 -7.58
CA LEU A 36 -7.13 11.03 -8.49
C LEU A 36 -7.64 10.48 -9.81
N ASP A 37 -7.01 10.87 -10.92
CA ASP A 37 -7.28 10.29 -12.23
C ASP A 37 -6.58 8.91 -12.32
N LEU A 38 -7.36 7.87 -12.08
CA LEU A 38 -6.90 6.48 -12.11
C LEU A 38 -7.51 5.68 -13.29
N GLY A 39 -8.20 6.33 -14.21
CA GLY A 39 -8.87 5.65 -15.33
C GLY A 39 -7.91 5.24 -16.44
N ASN A 40 -8.07 4.01 -16.97
CA ASN A 40 -7.32 3.48 -18.12
C ASN A 40 -5.80 3.50 -17.96
N LYS A 41 -5.29 3.40 -16.74
CA LYS A 41 -3.87 3.43 -16.40
C LYS A 41 -3.25 2.03 -16.39
N SER A 42 -1.93 1.98 -16.60
CA SER A 42 -1.11 0.82 -16.25
C SER A 42 -0.79 0.87 -14.76
N VAL A 43 -1.08 -0.21 -14.03
CA VAL A 43 -0.92 -0.28 -12.57
C VAL A 43 -0.01 -1.42 -12.19
N LEU A 44 1.01 -1.13 -11.38
CA LEU A 44 1.77 -2.14 -10.63
C LEU A 44 1.16 -2.23 -9.22
N GLU A 45 0.46 -3.31 -8.94
CA GLU A 45 -0.05 -3.62 -7.60
C GLU A 45 0.98 -4.48 -6.87
N VAL A 46 1.61 -3.91 -5.84
CA VAL A 46 2.68 -4.55 -5.07
C VAL A 46 2.11 -5.18 -3.80
N GLY A 47 2.38 -6.47 -3.60
CA GLY A 47 1.87 -7.22 -2.45
C GLY A 47 0.35 -7.33 -2.48
N ALA A 48 -0.19 -7.77 -3.60
CA ALA A 48 -1.63 -7.85 -3.85
C ALA A 48 -2.40 -8.79 -2.88
N GLY A 49 -1.68 -9.60 -2.08
CA GLY A 49 -2.28 -10.61 -1.22
C GLY A 49 -3.05 -11.63 -2.06
N ILE A 50 -4.36 -11.60 -2.00
CA ILE A 50 -5.22 -12.44 -2.85
C ILE A 50 -5.96 -11.63 -3.93
N GLY A 51 -5.50 -10.39 -4.22
CA GLY A 51 -6.06 -9.52 -5.26
C GLY A 51 -7.36 -8.81 -4.86
N ASP A 52 -7.57 -8.51 -3.58
CA ASP A 52 -8.81 -7.87 -3.13
C ASP A 52 -8.92 -6.41 -3.59
N HIS A 53 -7.81 -5.75 -3.89
CA HIS A 53 -7.80 -4.37 -4.41
C HIS A 53 -7.73 -4.31 -5.94
N THR A 54 -7.33 -5.38 -6.60
CA THR A 54 -7.18 -5.46 -8.06
C THR A 54 -8.46 -5.03 -8.80
N GLN A 55 -9.63 -5.47 -8.32
CA GLN A 55 -10.92 -5.15 -8.94
C GLN A 55 -11.20 -3.65 -8.98
N PHE A 56 -10.73 -2.89 -7.98
CA PHE A 56 -10.88 -1.43 -7.93
C PHE A 56 -10.29 -0.74 -9.17
N PHE A 57 -9.15 -1.22 -9.64
CA PHE A 57 -8.47 -0.70 -10.84
C PHE A 57 -9.11 -1.24 -12.12
N LEU A 58 -9.53 -2.51 -12.15
CA LEU A 58 -10.20 -3.10 -13.30
C LEU A 58 -11.53 -2.39 -13.62
N ASP A 59 -12.30 -2.01 -12.60
CA ASP A 59 -13.55 -1.26 -12.74
C ASP A 59 -13.32 0.14 -13.36
N ARG A 60 -12.05 0.60 -13.40
CA ARG A 60 -11.62 1.86 -14.01
C ARG A 60 -10.92 1.68 -15.36
N GLY A 61 -10.98 0.48 -15.94
CA GLY A 61 -10.38 0.18 -17.23
C GLY A 61 -8.85 0.03 -17.21
N CYS A 62 -8.24 -0.11 -16.03
CA CYS A 62 -6.79 -0.25 -15.90
C CYS A 62 -6.29 -1.62 -16.36
N LYS A 63 -5.01 -1.65 -16.76
CA LYS A 63 -4.23 -2.88 -16.90
C LYS A 63 -3.38 -3.05 -15.65
N VAL A 64 -3.48 -4.20 -14.99
CA VAL A 64 -2.87 -4.42 -13.67
C VAL A 64 -1.85 -5.55 -13.73
N LEU A 65 -0.61 -5.27 -13.33
CA LEU A 65 0.34 -6.29 -12.92
C LEU A 65 0.19 -6.49 -11.41
N CYS A 66 -0.40 -7.62 -11.01
CA CYS A 66 -0.50 -8.03 -9.62
C CYS A 66 0.77 -8.77 -9.21
N THR A 67 1.47 -8.28 -8.19
CA THR A 67 2.67 -8.95 -7.68
C THR A 67 2.51 -9.34 -6.21
N GLU A 68 3.08 -10.50 -5.87
CA GLU A 68 2.97 -11.08 -4.53
C GLU A 68 4.12 -12.06 -4.29
N PRO A 69 4.78 -12.06 -3.11
CA PRO A 69 5.89 -12.98 -2.86
C PRO A 69 5.43 -14.41 -2.46
N ARG A 70 4.18 -14.62 -2.03
CA ARG A 70 3.71 -15.93 -1.57
C ARG A 70 3.02 -16.70 -2.68
N GLY A 71 3.52 -17.91 -2.99
CA GLY A 71 2.94 -18.78 -4.03
C GLY A 71 1.47 -19.11 -3.77
N GLU A 72 1.08 -19.39 -2.52
CA GLU A 72 -0.31 -19.67 -2.16
C GLU A 72 -1.27 -18.48 -2.44
N ASN A 73 -0.81 -17.26 -2.24
CA ASN A 73 -1.57 -16.06 -2.56
C ASN A 73 -1.66 -15.85 -4.08
N LEU A 74 -0.54 -16.05 -4.80
CA LEU A 74 -0.49 -15.99 -6.27
C LEU A 74 -1.47 -16.97 -6.92
N ASP A 75 -1.59 -18.19 -6.39
CA ASP A 75 -2.52 -19.18 -6.91
C ASP A 75 -3.99 -18.73 -6.76
N VAL A 76 -4.33 -18.05 -5.66
CA VAL A 76 -5.65 -17.45 -5.49
C VAL A 76 -5.87 -16.32 -6.49
N ILE A 77 -4.88 -15.43 -6.70
CA ILE A 77 -4.99 -14.35 -7.69
C ILE A 77 -5.19 -14.93 -9.10
N ARG A 78 -4.38 -15.93 -9.49
CA ARG A 78 -4.52 -16.60 -10.79
C ARG A 78 -5.89 -17.25 -10.96
N GLN A 79 -6.42 -17.88 -9.91
CA GLN A 79 -7.76 -18.46 -9.95
C GLN A 79 -8.85 -17.39 -10.13
N ARG A 80 -8.69 -16.21 -9.51
CA ARG A 80 -9.67 -15.11 -9.57
C ARG A 80 -9.63 -14.36 -10.90
N PHE A 81 -8.43 -14.10 -11.40
CA PHE A 81 -8.20 -13.14 -12.50
C PHE A 81 -7.48 -13.72 -13.71
N GLY A 82 -7.03 -14.97 -13.69
CA GLY A 82 -6.18 -15.54 -14.75
C GLY A 82 -6.81 -15.58 -16.15
N SER A 83 -8.13 -15.44 -16.27
CA SER A 83 -8.81 -15.29 -17.55
C SER A 83 -9.05 -13.82 -17.97
N ASN A 84 -8.72 -12.86 -17.11
CA ASN A 84 -8.93 -11.44 -17.42
C ASN A 84 -7.73 -10.90 -18.23
N PRO A 85 -7.92 -10.44 -19.48
CA PRO A 85 -6.83 -9.98 -20.34
C PRO A 85 -6.12 -8.71 -19.82
N ASN A 86 -6.73 -8.01 -18.87
CA ASN A 86 -6.18 -6.80 -18.25
C ASN A 86 -5.39 -7.10 -16.96
N VAL A 87 -5.23 -8.38 -16.58
CA VAL A 87 -4.46 -8.77 -15.40
C VAL A 87 -3.29 -9.66 -15.79
N THR A 88 -2.12 -9.27 -15.35
CA THR A 88 -0.93 -10.14 -15.31
C THR A 88 -0.59 -10.45 -13.85
N VAL A 89 -0.14 -11.67 -13.56
CA VAL A 89 0.17 -12.10 -12.20
C VAL A 89 1.61 -12.59 -12.17
N ASP A 90 2.43 -11.99 -11.32
CA ASP A 90 3.85 -12.33 -11.22
C ASP A 90 4.33 -12.40 -9.77
N HIS A 91 5.48 -13.05 -9.58
CA HIS A 91 6.15 -13.13 -8.29
C HIS A 91 7.05 -11.92 -8.10
N LEU A 92 6.93 -11.25 -6.95
CA LEU A 92 7.85 -10.19 -6.54
C LEU A 92 8.00 -10.20 -5.01
N ASP A 93 9.22 -10.39 -4.55
CA ASP A 93 9.62 -10.20 -3.16
C ASP A 93 10.46 -8.92 -3.04
N LEU A 94 9.92 -7.91 -2.35
CA LEU A 94 10.63 -6.63 -2.15
C LEU A 94 11.78 -6.72 -1.15
N ASP A 95 11.88 -7.79 -0.37
CA ASP A 95 13.05 -8.08 0.48
C ASP A 95 14.07 -8.99 -0.23
N GLY A 96 13.74 -9.49 -1.42
CA GLY A 96 14.63 -10.28 -2.27
C GLY A 96 15.50 -9.44 -3.20
N ASP A 97 15.97 -10.05 -4.27
CA ASP A 97 16.69 -9.38 -5.34
C ASP A 97 15.68 -8.64 -6.24
N LEU A 98 15.73 -7.31 -6.19
CA LEU A 98 14.83 -6.47 -6.97
C LEU A 98 15.25 -6.44 -8.44
N PRO A 99 14.33 -6.65 -9.41
CA PRO A 99 14.66 -6.58 -10.82
C PRO A 99 15.24 -5.22 -11.20
N ALA A 100 16.45 -5.21 -11.78
CA ALA A 100 17.10 -3.97 -12.25
C ALA A 100 16.37 -3.39 -13.47
N GLU A 101 16.03 -4.26 -14.42
CA GLU A 101 15.22 -3.93 -15.61
C GLU A 101 13.75 -4.22 -15.30
N ALA A 102 13.00 -3.19 -14.98
CA ALA A 102 11.57 -3.33 -14.78
C ALA A 102 10.82 -2.25 -15.57
N HIS A 103 9.70 -2.65 -16.15
CA HIS A 103 8.79 -1.71 -16.79
C HIS A 103 8.36 -0.60 -15.82
N GLN A 104 8.04 0.53 -16.38
CA GLN A 104 7.41 1.64 -15.66
C GLN A 104 5.89 1.55 -15.81
N TYR A 105 5.18 2.07 -14.81
CA TYR A 105 3.72 2.05 -14.73
C TYR A 105 3.21 3.45 -14.42
N ASP A 106 2.07 3.82 -14.96
CA ASP A 106 1.43 5.10 -14.64
C ASP A 106 1.20 5.21 -13.13
N VAL A 107 0.78 4.11 -12.50
CA VAL A 107 0.52 4.04 -11.07
C VAL A 107 1.24 2.85 -10.44
N VAL A 108 2.01 3.09 -9.38
CA VAL A 108 2.47 2.06 -8.45
C VAL A 108 1.58 2.11 -7.22
N TYR A 109 0.95 0.99 -6.90
CA TYR A 109 0.03 0.85 -5.77
C TYR A 109 0.59 -0.12 -4.74
N CYS A 110 0.84 0.37 -3.52
CA CYS A 110 1.43 -0.39 -2.42
C CYS A 110 0.68 -0.13 -1.12
N TYR A 111 -0.37 -0.90 -0.86
CA TYR A 111 -1.18 -0.77 0.36
C TYR A 111 -1.01 -1.98 1.27
N GLY A 112 -0.51 -1.72 2.48
CA GLY A 112 -0.38 -2.76 3.49
C GLY A 112 0.88 -3.62 3.38
N VAL A 113 1.94 -3.17 2.72
CA VAL A 113 3.15 -3.96 2.44
C VAL A 113 4.39 -3.43 3.14
N LEU A 114 4.71 -2.13 3.00
CA LEU A 114 6.00 -1.56 3.39
C LEU A 114 6.45 -1.93 4.81
N TYR A 115 5.52 -1.96 5.74
CA TYR A 115 5.82 -2.28 7.14
C TYR A 115 6.13 -3.77 7.39
N HIS A 116 5.97 -4.63 6.39
CA HIS A 116 6.39 -6.04 6.41
C HIS A 116 7.80 -6.28 5.87
N LEU A 117 8.48 -5.22 5.44
CA LEU A 117 9.80 -5.33 4.82
C LEU A 117 10.93 -5.07 5.83
N SER A 118 12.02 -5.80 5.66
CA SER A 118 13.25 -5.61 6.41
C SER A 118 14.14 -4.52 5.78
N ARG A 119 13.96 -4.23 4.47
CA ARG A 119 14.69 -3.20 3.70
C ARG A 119 13.74 -2.16 3.09
N PRO A 120 12.95 -1.44 3.90
CA PRO A 120 11.88 -0.57 3.39
C PRO A 120 12.38 0.62 2.55
N ALA A 121 13.61 1.11 2.78
CA ALA A 121 14.18 2.22 2.00
C ALA A 121 14.46 1.81 0.55
N GLU A 122 15.07 0.65 0.36
CA GLU A 122 15.37 0.10 -0.98
C GLU A 122 14.08 -0.18 -1.75
N ALA A 123 13.09 -0.77 -1.08
CA ALA A 123 11.78 -1.04 -1.66
C ALA A 123 11.05 0.24 -2.09
N LEU A 124 11.07 1.30 -1.25
CA LEU A 124 10.48 2.59 -1.60
C LEU A 124 11.18 3.22 -2.81
N ALA A 125 12.51 3.23 -2.82
CA ALA A 125 13.28 3.76 -3.94
C ALA A 125 12.94 3.00 -5.23
N TRP A 126 12.90 1.67 -5.17
CA TRP A 126 12.56 0.81 -6.30
C TRP A 126 11.14 1.10 -6.83
N MET A 127 10.15 1.25 -5.95
CA MET A 127 8.77 1.58 -6.34
C MET A 127 8.67 2.98 -6.96
N CYS A 128 9.37 3.98 -6.39
CA CYS A 128 9.40 5.33 -6.95
C CYS A 128 9.98 5.36 -8.37
N ASP A 129 11.05 4.59 -8.62
CA ASP A 129 11.70 4.55 -9.94
C ASP A 129 10.79 3.92 -11.02
N ARG A 130 9.73 3.21 -10.64
CA ARG A 130 8.74 2.60 -11.54
C ARG A 130 7.47 3.40 -11.72
N ALA A 131 7.23 4.39 -10.89
CA ALA A 131 6.06 5.26 -10.98
C ALA A 131 6.30 6.37 -12.01
N VAL A 132 5.57 6.36 -13.12
CA VAL A 132 5.58 7.43 -14.13
C VAL A 132 4.78 8.62 -13.66
N ASP A 133 3.59 8.39 -13.10
CA ASP A 133 2.70 9.44 -12.62
C ASP A 133 2.60 9.44 -11.09
N LEU A 134 2.17 8.30 -10.51
CA LEU A 134 1.76 8.22 -9.11
C LEU A 134 2.37 7.02 -8.39
N LEU A 135 2.78 7.22 -7.15
CA LEU A 135 2.94 6.18 -6.15
C LEU A 135 1.88 6.37 -5.06
N LEU A 136 1.02 5.39 -4.89
CA LEU A 136 -0.02 5.33 -3.86
C LEU A 136 0.44 4.37 -2.77
N LEU A 137 0.74 4.90 -1.59
CA LEU A 137 1.30 4.13 -0.49
C LEU A 137 0.40 4.17 0.74
N GLU A 138 0.14 3.02 1.34
CA GLU A 138 -0.44 2.92 2.67
C GLU A 138 0.40 1.96 3.52
N THR A 139 0.77 2.39 4.72
CA THR A 139 1.62 1.59 5.61
C THR A 139 1.32 1.82 7.08
N CYS A 140 1.67 0.84 7.91
CA CYS A 140 1.77 1.07 9.34
C CYS A 140 2.90 2.05 9.64
N VAL A 141 2.65 2.98 10.55
CA VAL A 141 3.61 3.99 10.98
C VAL A 141 3.66 4.09 12.50
N SER A 142 4.82 4.47 13.02
CA SER A 142 4.99 4.86 14.41
C SER A 142 4.61 6.33 14.62
N TYR A 143 4.38 6.69 15.89
CA TYR A 143 4.20 8.09 16.32
C TYR A 143 5.52 8.82 16.58
N SER A 144 6.65 8.16 16.40
CA SER A 144 7.95 8.79 16.59
C SER A 144 8.20 9.86 15.53
N GLY A 145 9.02 10.87 15.87
CA GLY A 145 9.57 11.84 14.92
C GLY A 145 10.90 11.38 14.31
N GLU A 146 11.33 10.16 14.62
CA GLU A 146 12.64 9.63 14.20
C GLU A 146 12.68 9.41 12.68
N ASP A 147 13.82 9.74 12.07
CA ASP A 147 14.08 9.49 10.65
C ASP A 147 14.70 8.09 10.42
N GLU A 148 14.30 7.12 11.23
CA GLU A 148 14.67 5.72 11.11
C GLU A 148 13.48 4.81 11.44
N PRO A 149 13.26 3.73 10.67
CA PRO A 149 12.29 2.70 11.02
C PRO A 149 12.90 1.75 12.05
N PHE A 150 12.16 1.38 13.09
CA PHE A 150 12.57 0.29 13.94
C PHE A 150 12.04 -1.05 13.42
N LEU A 151 12.85 -2.10 13.52
CA LEU A 151 12.49 -3.44 13.10
C LEU A 151 11.61 -4.12 14.15
N VAL A 152 10.71 -4.97 13.68
CA VAL A 152 9.80 -5.76 14.52
C VAL A 152 9.76 -7.21 14.04
N SER A 153 9.62 -8.15 14.97
CA SER A 153 9.40 -9.56 14.63
C SER A 153 7.96 -9.77 14.19
N GLU A 154 7.78 -10.52 13.11
CA GLU A 154 6.47 -10.91 12.57
C GLU A 154 6.39 -12.43 12.40
N ARG A 155 5.17 -12.95 12.27
CA ARG A 155 4.95 -14.40 12.08
C ARG A 155 5.06 -14.76 10.60
N ALA A 156 6.21 -15.27 10.15
CA ALA A 156 6.45 -15.65 8.76
C ALA A 156 5.44 -16.67 8.20
N SER A 157 4.83 -17.52 9.03
CA SER A 157 3.81 -18.49 8.61
C SER A 157 2.42 -17.88 8.39
N SER A 158 2.20 -16.61 8.71
CA SER A 158 0.92 -15.93 8.45
C SER A 158 0.87 -15.42 7.02
N PRO A 159 -0.20 -15.63 6.25
CA PRO A 159 -0.27 -15.25 4.84
C PRO A 159 -0.22 -13.73 4.57
N SER A 160 -0.36 -12.92 5.62
CA SER A 160 -0.35 -11.46 5.54
C SER A 160 0.76 -10.78 6.35
N GLN A 161 1.78 -11.55 6.77
CA GLN A 161 2.90 -11.01 7.56
C GLN A 161 4.21 -11.09 6.76
N ALA A 162 5.29 -10.47 7.27
CA ALA A 162 6.60 -10.51 6.63
C ALA A 162 7.03 -11.96 6.30
N ILE A 163 7.44 -12.19 5.06
CA ILE A 163 7.88 -13.53 4.61
C ILE A 163 9.19 -13.93 5.30
N THR A 164 10.05 -12.95 5.57
CA THR A 164 11.32 -13.11 6.29
C THR A 164 11.15 -13.25 7.81
N GLY A 165 9.94 -12.98 8.33
CA GLY A 165 9.69 -12.88 9.78
C GLY A 165 10.13 -11.57 10.41
N THR A 166 10.63 -10.61 9.61
CA THR A 166 11.05 -9.28 10.07
C THR A 166 10.33 -8.20 9.27
N GLY A 167 9.59 -7.35 9.96
CA GLY A 167 8.99 -6.15 9.40
C GLY A 167 9.57 -4.90 10.05
N CYS A 168 8.99 -3.73 9.74
CA CYS A 168 9.43 -2.45 10.29
C CYS A 168 8.25 -1.57 10.72
N ARG A 169 8.56 -0.52 11.46
CA ARG A 169 7.61 0.54 11.83
C ARG A 169 8.26 1.90 11.54
N PRO A 170 8.17 2.39 10.30
CA PRO A 170 8.67 3.72 9.96
C PRO A 170 7.83 4.80 10.63
N SER A 171 8.43 5.97 10.87
CA SER A 171 7.65 7.17 11.19
C SER A 171 7.04 7.78 9.92
N ARG A 172 6.03 8.65 10.06
CA ARG A 172 5.51 9.41 8.91
C ARG A 172 6.58 10.32 8.31
N VAL A 173 7.42 10.90 9.14
CA VAL A 173 8.53 11.78 8.73
C VAL A 173 9.50 11.00 7.86
N TRP A 174 9.91 9.81 8.29
CA TRP A 174 10.78 8.94 7.53
C TRP A 174 10.19 8.59 6.16
N VAL A 175 8.93 8.15 6.10
CA VAL A 175 8.28 7.82 4.82
C VAL A 175 8.27 9.02 3.89
N MET A 176 7.91 10.21 4.38
CA MET A 176 7.89 11.43 3.58
C MET A 176 9.27 11.81 3.07
N ASN A 177 10.31 11.70 3.91
CA ASN A 177 11.68 12.02 3.51
C ASN A 177 12.16 11.07 2.41
N ARG A 178 11.97 9.75 2.58
CA ARG A 178 12.34 8.75 1.56
C ARG A 178 11.60 8.96 0.24
N LEU A 179 10.30 9.28 0.28
CA LEU A 179 9.55 9.60 -0.94
C LEU A 179 10.08 10.86 -1.63
N ARG A 180 10.42 11.90 -0.87
CA ARG A 180 10.94 13.18 -1.41
C ARG A 180 12.31 13.07 -2.08
N GLU A 181 13.10 12.06 -1.74
CA GLU A 181 14.37 11.78 -2.42
C GLU A 181 14.19 11.41 -3.90
N LYS A 182 13.02 10.86 -4.24
CA LYS A 182 12.72 10.28 -5.55
C LYS A 182 11.57 10.95 -6.29
N MET A 183 10.64 11.57 -5.58
CA MET A 183 9.40 12.12 -6.12
C MET A 183 9.29 13.61 -5.81
N PRO A 184 9.06 14.47 -6.82
CA PRO A 184 9.05 15.93 -6.64
C PRO A 184 7.87 16.43 -5.80
N HIS A 185 6.76 15.68 -5.79
CA HIS A 185 5.55 16.07 -5.08
C HIS A 185 5.09 14.95 -4.16
N VAL A 186 5.11 15.19 -2.85
CA VAL A 186 4.70 14.21 -1.83
C VAL A 186 3.61 14.83 -0.96
N TYR A 187 2.51 14.08 -0.80
CA TYR A 187 1.33 14.50 -0.08
C TYR A 187 0.98 13.52 1.02
N VAL A 188 0.50 14.03 2.13
CA VAL A 188 -0.23 13.27 3.13
C VAL A 188 -1.71 13.59 2.96
N THR A 189 -2.57 12.60 2.97
CA THR A 189 -4.00 12.82 2.82
C THR A 189 -4.58 13.53 4.06
N ALA A 190 -5.38 14.57 3.84
CA ALA A 190 -6.06 15.30 4.92
C ALA A 190 -7.23 14.50 5.53
N THR A 191 -7.74 13.54 4.78
CA THR A 191 -8.73 12.55 5.22
C THR A 191 -8.04 11.18 5.38
N GLN A 192 -8.68 10.26 6.06
CA GLN A 192 -8.17 8.91 6.27
C GLN A 192 -9.29 7.88 6.05
N PRO A 193 -8.95 6.63 5.69
CA PRO A 193 -9.94 5.55 5.72
C PRO A 193 -10.69 5.50 7.04
N ARG A 194 -12.02 5.39 7.00
CA ARG A 194 -12.86 5.35 8.21
C ARG A 194 -12.69 4.02 8.96
N HIS A 195 -11.54 3.85 9.57
CA HIS A 195 -11.19 2.66 10.33
C HIS A 195 -10.29 3.03 11.51
N ARG A 196 -10.41 2.32 12.64
CA ARG A 196 -9.71 2.62 13.91
C ARG A 196 -8.17 2.68 13.82
N GLN A 197 -7.57 2.02 12.83
CA GLN A 197 -6.12 2.04 12.60
C GLN A 197 -5.64 3.28 11.85
N PHE A 198 -6.52 4.13 11.37
CA PHE A 198 -6.21 5.34 10.63
C PHE A 198 -6.58 6.57 11.45
N PRO A 199 -5.67 7.09 12.29
CA PRO A 199 -5.95 8.24 13.14
C PRO A 199 -6.00 9.52 12.31
N LEU A 200 -6.88 10.45 12.72
CA LEU A 200 -6.86 11.84 12.27
C LEU A 200 -6.02 12.72 13.19
N ASP A 201 -5.93 12.35 14.46
CA ASP A 201 -5.11 13.01 15.46
C ASP A 201 -3.77 12.28 15.61
N TRP A 202 -2.69 12.95 15.28
CA TRP A 202 -1.34 12.42 15.26
C TRP A 202 -0.47 12.89 16.44
N ARG A 203 -1.07 13.51 17.44
CA ARG A 203 -0.33 13.89 18.65
C ARG A 203 0.14 12.64 19.41
N ALA A 204 1.35 12.70 19.94
CA ALA A 204 1.99 11.59 20.66
C ALA A 204 1.18 11.02 21.83
N ASN A 205 0.26 11.81 22.38
CA ASN A 205 -0.61 11.45 23.51
C ASN A 205 -2.04 11.09 23.07
N GLY A 206 -2.28 10.90 21.77
CA GLY A 206 -3.60 10.51 21.27
C GLY A 206 -4.00 9.08 21.68
N PRO A 207 -5.31 8.75 21.66
CA PRO A 207 -5.83 7.47 22.15
C PRO A 207 -5.28 6.24 21.42
N ILE A 208 -4.69 6.41 20.23
CA ILE A 208 -4.12 5.33 19.43
C ILE A 208 -2.62 5.12 19.71
N ALA A 209 -1.92 6.11 20.28
CA ALA A 209 -0.51 5.96 20.68
C ALA A 209 -0.31 4.79 21.66
N SER A 210 -1.31 4.47 22.47
CA SER A 210 -1.29 3.37 23.43
C SER A 210 -1.60 1.99 22.84
N THR A 211 -2.17 1.89 21.63
CA THR A 211 -2.61 0.62 21.01
C THR A 211 -1.70 0.11 19.91
N GLY A 212 -0.66 0.83 19.57
CA GLY A 212 0.52 0.35 18.82
C GLY A 212 0.41 0.24 17.32
N LEU A 213 -0.77 0.36 16.68
CA LEU A 213 -0.90 0.28 15.23
C LEU A 213 -1.63 1.50 14.68
N ALA A 214 -0.84 2.45 14.16
CA ALA A 214 -1.35 3.54 13.32
C ALA A 214 -1.01 3.26 11.86
N ARG A 215 -1.85 3.75 10.95
CA ARG A 215 -1.64 3.68 9.51
C ARG A 215 -1.80 5.05 8.89
N ALA A 216 -1.05 5.31 7.83
CA ALA A 216 -1.15 6.53 7.06
C ALA A 216 -1.15 6.26 5.57
N VAL A 217 -1.83 7.14 4.82
CA VAL A 217 -1.86 7.13 3.36
C VAL A 217 -1.02 8.28 2.85
N PHE A 218 -0.13 7.96 1.91
CA PHE A 218 0.72 8.91 1.21
C PHE A 218 0.46 8.82 -0.29
N VAL A 219 0.57 9.95 -0.97
CA VAL A 219 0.53 10.04 -2.43
C VAL A 219 1.77 10.78 -2.87
N ALA A 220 2.57 10.15 -3.73
CA ALA A 220 3.69 10.83 -4.37
C ALA A 220 3.43 10.91 -5.88
N SER A 221 3.76 12.04 -6.51
CA SER A 221 3.49 12.27 -7.93
C SER A 221 4.66 12.95 -8.64
N ARG A 222 4.78 12.69 -9.95
CA ARG A 222 5.79 13.34 -10.81
C ARG A 222 5.38 14.75 -11.20
N ALA A 223 4.10 15.04 -11.29
CA ALA A 223 3.55 16.36 -11.55
C ALA A 223 2.70 16.82 -10.36
N PRO A 224 2.51 18.15 -10.18
CA PRO A 224 1.58 18.66 -9.18
C PRO A 224 0.19 18.06 -9.40
N LEU A 225 -0.49 17.64 -8.31
CA LEU A 225 -1.85 17.15 -8.41
C LEU A 225 -2.82 18.30 -8.67
N ASN A 226 -3.47 18.29 -9.84
CA ASN A 226 -4.58 19.18 -10.17
C ASN A 226 -5.89 18.58 -9.60
N LEU A 227 -6.09 18.80 -8.31
CA LEU A 227 -7.32 18.34 -7.66
C LEU A 227 -8.42 19.39 -7.82
N PRO A 228 -9.68 18.97 -7.98
CA PRO A 228 -10.80 19.91 -7.96
C PRO A 228 -10.75 20.79 -6.70
N THR A 229 -11.08 22.06 -6.84
CA THR A 229 -11.00 23.06 -5.74
C THR A 229 -11.81 22.69 -4.48
N TRP A 230 -12.77 21.77 -4.61
CA TRP A 230 -13.54 21.22 -3.50
C TRP A 230 -12.86 20.01 -2.80
N SER A 231 -11.81 19.43 -3.42
CA SER A 231 -11.06 18.34 -2.80
C SER A 231 -10.08 18.87 -1.76
N ARG A 232 -10.52 19.00 -0.51
CA ARG A 232 -9.65 19.31 0.64
C ARG A 232 -8.88 18.07 1.14
N SER A 233 -8.71 17.07 0.26
CA SER A 233 -8.21 15.75 0.65
C SER A 233 -6.71 15.70 0.88
N PHE A 234 -5.94 16.74 0.46
CA PHE A 234 -4.50 16.72 0.56
C PHE A 234 -3.95 17.93 1.30
N ARG A 235 -2.89 17.70 2.08
CA ARG A 235 -2.02 18.76 2.59
C ARG A 235 -0.68 18.67 1.90
N TRP A 236 -0.25 19.80 1.35
CA TRP A 236 1.09 19.97 0.82
C TRP A 236 2.08 20.01 1.98
N CYS A 237 3.08 19.14 1.94
CA CYS A 237 4.21 19.20 2.85
C CYS A 237 5.39 19.83 2.09
N SER A 238 5.53 21.16 2.12
CA SER A 238 6.72 21.83 1.59
C SER A 238 7.97 21.39 2.37
N ALA A 239 9.09 21.26 1.69
CA ALA A 239 10.38 21.11 2.35
C ALA A 239 10.63 22.35 3.22
N GLY A 240 10.54 22.21 4.55
CA GLY A 240 10.74 23.29 5.51
C GLY A 240 9.55 23.61 6.43
N ALA A 241 8.37 23.02 6.24
CA ALA A 241 7.29 23.11 7.22
C ALA A 241 7.57 22.12 8.35
N GLU A 242 8.02 22.63 9.47
CA GLU A 242 8.31 21.91 10.69
C GLU A 242 7.15 21.03 11.16
N ALA A 243 7.54 19.91 11.77
CA ALA A 243 6.76 18.82 12.33
C ALA A 243 5.79 19.25 13.44
N HIS A 244 4.82 20.10 13.15
CA HIS A 244 3.68 20.39 14.01
C HIS A 244 2.38 20.06 13.29
N MET A 245 2.21 18.77 12.98
CA MET A 245 0.89 18.20 12.61
C MET A 245 0.66 16.87 13.30
#